data_fc29cc6033d53943f55efe4162cb7373
#
_entry.id   fc29cc6033d53943f55efe4162cb7373
#
_cell.length_a   1.000
_cell.length_b   1.000
_cell.length_c   1.000
_cell.angle_alpha   90.00
_cell.angle_beta   90.00
_cell.angle_gamma   90.00
#
_symmetry.space_group_name_H-M   'P 1'
#
loop_
_entity.id
_entity.type
_entity.pdbx_description
1 polymer ?
#
loop_
_entity_poly.entity_id
_entity_poly.type
_entity_poly.pdbx_seq_one_letter_code
_entity_poly.pdbx_strand_id
1 'polypeptide(L)'
;EDFSEFFQELFGPGLFGGFGRRSRKGRDLRAELPLTLEEAFHGGERVVEVAGRRVSVRIPPGVREGSVIRVPGMGGQGNPPGDLLLVVRLLPHPVFRLEGQDLYATLDVPAPIAVVGGKVRAMTLEGPVEVTIPPRTQAGRKLRLRGKGFPGPAGRGDLYLEVRITIPERLTPEEEALWKKLAEAYYARA
;
A
#
# COMPACT_ATOMS: atom_id res chain seq x y z
N GLU A 1 36.72 53.59 24.16
CA GLU A 1 36.90 53.59 22.70
C GLU A 1 36.76 52.17 22.22
N ASP A 2 35.80 51.98 21.35
CA ASP A 2 35.35 50.67 20.92
C ASP A 2 36.31 50.04 19.93
N PHE A 3 36.86 48.88 20.25
CA PHE A 3 37.80 48.15 19.40
C PHE A 3 37.24 47.90 17.97
N SER A 4 35.94 47.90 17.82
CA SER A 4 35.26 47.68 16.55
C SER A 4 35.38 48.91 15.61
N GLU A 5 35.40 50.13 16.13
CA GLU A 5 35.60 51.35 15.32
C GLU A 5 37.03 51.43 14.82
N PHE A 6 38.00 51.13 15.66
CA PHE A 6 39.40 51.10 15.30
C PHE A 6 39.70 50.07 14.21
N PHE A 7 39.03 48.92 14.26
CA PHE A 7 39.18 47.85 13.27
C PHE A 7 38.56 48.18 11.92
N GLN A 8 37.44 48.91 11.93
CA GLN A 8 36.80 49.40 10.70
C GLN A 8 37.62 50.51 10.02
N GLU A 9 38.26 51.36 10.77
CA GLU A 9 39.11 52.42 10.26
C GLU A 9 40.39 51.90 9.64
N LEU A 10 40.98 50.83 10.18
CA LEU A 10 42.24 50.25 9.71
C LEU A 10 42.04 49.34 8.46
N PHE A 11 40.94 48.67 8.36
CA PHE A 11 40.73 47.64 7.34
C PHE A 11 39.60 47.98 6.32
N GLY A 12 38.91 49.08 6.51
CA GLY A 12 37.87 49.60 5.57
C GLY A 12 36.70 48.64 5.31
N PRO A 13 35.62 49.13 4.73
CA PRO A 13 34.39 48.33 4.51
C PRO A 13 34.57 47.24 3.46
N GLY A 14 35.70 47.14 2.78
CA GLY A 14 35.94 46.17 1.72
C GLY A 14 36.53 44.85 2.19
N LEU A 15 37.15 44.77 3.37
CA LEU A 15 37.82 43.56 3.82
C LEU A 15 36.87 42.64 4.61
N PHE A 16 35.79 43.18 5.16
CA PHE A 16 34.75 42.38 5.87
C PHE A 16 33.59 41.98 5.02
N GLY A 17 33.52 42.49 3.78
CA GLY A 17 32.51 42.07 2.82
C GLY A 17 32.68 40.65 2.26
N GLY A 18 33.77 39.99 2.62
CA GLY A 18 34.09 38.61 2.17
C GLY A 18 33.89 37.50 3.20
N PHE A 19 33.54 37.84 4.44
CA PHE A 19 33.08 36.80 5.37
C PHE A 19 31.67 36.42 5.04
N GLY A 20 31.60 35.41 4.22
CA GLY A 20 30.46 34.82 3.61
C GLY A 20 29.18 34.98 4.40
N ARG A 21 28.14 35.41 3.76
CA ARG A 21 26.82 34.90 4.06
C ARG A 21 27.03 33.39 4.23
N ARG A 22 27.09 32.91 5.46
CA ARG A 22 26.98 31.51 5.74
C ARG A 22 25.68 31.10 5.09
N SER A 23 25.81 30.54 3.91
CA SER A 23 24.67 30.01 3.19
C SER A 23 24.02 29.00 4.12
N ARG A 24 22.86 29.34 4.62
CA ARG A 24 22.15 28.45 5.53
C ARG A 24 21.60 27.30 4.72
N LYS A 25 21.81 26.08 5.21
CA LYS A 25 21.14 24.90 4.69
C LYS A 25 19.64 25.18 4.59
N GLY A 26 19.02 24.80 3.48
CA GLY A 26 17.59 24.87 3.30
C GLY A 26 16.86 24.00 4.31
N ARG A 27 15.61 24.34 4.59
CA ARG A 27 14.77 23.55 5.49
C ARG A 27 14.30 22.29 4.80
N ASP A 28 14.14 21.21 5.56
CA ASP A 28 13.46 20.02 5.08
C ASP A 28 11.95 20.32 4.94
N LEU A 29 11.37 19.82 3.86
CA LEU A 29 9.93 19.89 3.61
C LEU A 29 9.31 18.53 3.89
N ARG A 30 8.09 18.53 4.44
CA ARG A 30 7.29 17.31 4.64
C ARG A 30 6.05 17.38 3.78
N ALA A 31 5.73 16.25 3.15
CA ALA A 31 4.50 16.06 2.42
C ALA A 31 4.00 14.63 2.59
N GLU A 32 2.71 14.43 2.39
CA GLU A 32 2.12 13.11 2.39
C GLU A 32 2.23 12.47 1.00
N LEU A 33 2.50 11.17 0.97
CA LEU A 33 2.53 10.36 -0.24
C LEU A 33 1.45 9.28 -0.14
N PRO A 34 0.27 9.52 -0.72
CA PRO A 34 -0.76 8.49 -0.77
C PRO A 34 -0.37 7.40 -1.76
N LEU A 35 -0.43 6.14 -1.31
CA LEU A 35 -0.12 4.97 -2.10
C LEU A 35 -1.23 3.94 -1.99
N THR A 36 -1.52 3.26 -3.08
CA THR A 36 -2.32 2.03 -3.03
C THR A 36 -1.50 0.90 -2.43
N LEU A 37 -2.17 -0.17 -1.97
CA LEU A 37 -1.46 -1.35 -1.46
C LEU A 37 -0.54 -1.96 -2.51
N GLU A 38 -0.96 -1.99 -3.77
CA GLU A 38 -0.16 -2.48 -4.89
C GLU A 38 1.09 -1.62 -5.10
N GLU A 39 0.96 -0.32 -5.10
CA GLU A 39 2.09 0.60 -5.25
C GLU A 39 3.09 0.45 -4.09
N ALA A 40 2.61 0.32 -2.88
CA ALA A 40 3.46 0.11 -1.70
C ALA A 40 4.12 -1.27 -1.72
N PHE A 41 3.41 -2.29 -2.19
CA PHE A 41 3.91 -3.65 -2.31
C PHE A 41 5.03 -3.77 -3.34
N HIS A 42 4.80 -3.27 -4.54
CA HIS A 42 5.76 -3.38 -5.65
C HIS A 42 6.89 -2.36 -5.55
N GLY A 43 6.64 -1.20 -4.98
CA GLY A 43 7.58 -0.10 -5.02
C GLY A 43 7.81 0.41 -6.45
N GLY A 44 8.96 1.01 -6.66
CA GLY A 44 9.36 1.52 -7.98
C GLY A 44 9.45 3.03 -8.04
N GLU A 45 9.65 3.55 -9.23
CA GLU A 45 9.74 4.99 -9.44
C GLU A 45 8.36 5.61 -9.64
N ARG A 46 8.16 6.75 -8.99
CA ARG A 46 6.95 7.54 -9.13
C ARG A 46 7.29 9.02 -9.22
N VAL A 47 6.62 9.73 -10.10
CA VAL A 47 6.72 11.17 -10.19
C VAL A 47 5.60 11.77 -9.35
N VAL A 48 5.97 12.60 -8.38
CA VAL A 48 5.04 13.33 -7.52
C VAL A 48 5.21 14.82 -7.71
N GLU A 49 4.14 15.57 -7.54
CA GLU A 49 4.18 17.03 -7.56
C GLU A 49 4.13 17.56 -6.14
N VAL A 50 5.17 18.27 -5.75
CA VAL A 50 5.28 18.91 -4.43
C VAL A 50 5.67 20.34 -4.60
N ALA A 51 4.87 21.25 -4.04
CA ALA A 51 5.10 22.70 -4.11
C ALA A 51 5.32 23.22 -5.54
N GLY A 52 4.54 22.72 -6.50
CA GLY A 52 4.62 23.10 -7.92
C GLY A 52 5.80 22.51 -8.67
N ARG A 53 6.56 21.61 -8.08
CA ARG A 53 7.70 20.93 -8.70
C ARG A 53 7.41 19.44 -8.88
N ARG A 54 7.83 18.90 -10.01
CA ARG A 54 7.81 17.45 -10.26
C ARG A 54 9.07 16.82 -9.69
N VAL A 55 8.87 15.83 -8.82
CA VAL A 55 9.95 15.12 -8.16
C VAL A 55 9.83 13.63 -8.47
N SER A 56 10.92 13.03 -8.97
CA SER A 56 11.00 11.59 -9.13
C SER A 56 11.39 10.95 -7.80
N VAL A 57 10.57 10.00 -7.35
CA VAL A 57 10.74 9.34 -6.06
C VAL A 57 10.86 7.85 -6.29
N ARG A 58 11.88 7.24 -5.67
CA ARG A 58 12.01 5.80 -5.63
C ARG A 58 11.36 5.26 -4.37
N ILE A 59 10.31 4.48 -4.54
CA ILE A 59 9.57 3.85 -3.44
C ILE A 59 10.14 2.47 -3.20
N PRO A 60 10.71 2.19 -2.00
CA PRO A 60 11.15 0.85 -1.67
C PRO A 60 9.96 -0.12 -1.61
N PRO A 61 10.10 -1.37 -2.10
CA PRO A 61 9.04 -2.36 -1.97
C PRO A 61 8.70 -2.62 -0.50
N GLY A 62 7.40 -2.73 -0.20
CA GLY A 62 6.93 -3.04 1.14
C GLY A 62 6.93 -1.87 2.12
N VAL A 63 6.91 -0.64 1.64
CA VAL A 63 6.74 0.54 2.51
C VAL A 63 5.41 0.47 3.25
N ARG A 64 5.37 1.02 4.46
CA ARG A 64 4.23 0.94 5.35
C ARG A 64 3.60 2.30 5.62
N GLU A 65 2.42 2.28 6.21
CA GLU A 65 1.80 3.49 6.76
C GLU A 65 2.76 4.21 7.68
N GLY A 66 2.96 5.50 7.45
CA GLY A 66 3.86 6.32 8.25
C GLY A 66 5.34 6.20 7.90
N SER A 67 5.75 5.32 6.99
CA SER A 67 7.12 5.27 6.49
C SER A 67 7.50 6.61 5.88
N VAL A 68 8.75 7.03 6.11
CA VAL A 68 9.27 8.29 5.58
C VAL A 68 10.28 7.99 4.48
N ILE A 69 10.02 8.52 3.29
CA ILE A 69 10.92 8.45 2.15
C ILE A 69 11.62 9.79 2.01
N ARG A 70 12.94 9.79 2.13
CA ARG A 70 13.75 10.99 1.97
C ARG A 70 14.17 11.16 0.51
N VAL A 71 13.93 12.35 -0.03
CA VAL A 71 14.42 12.75 -1.35
C VAL A 71 15.44 13.86 -1.15
N PRO A 72 16.74 13.56 -1.25
CA PRO A 72 17.79 14.53 -0.98
C PRO A 72 17.75 15.72 -1.92
N GLY A 73 17.96 16.92 -1.37
CA GLY A 73 18.09 18.15 -2.15
C GLY A 73 16.79 18.70 -2.71
N MET A 74 15.65 18.09 -2.45
CA MET A 74 14.34 18.51 -2.99
C MET A 74 13.45 19.21 -1.95
N GLY A 75 14.04 19.64 -0.86
CA GLY A 75 13.39 20.45 0.16
C GLY A 75 13.43 21.94 -0.12
N GLY A 76 13.49 22.73 0.94
CA GLY A 76 13.57 24.19 0.84
C GLY A 76 14.87 24.68 0.23
N GLN A 77 14.81 25.87 -0.36
CA GLN A 77 15.98 26.51 -0.96
C GLN A 77 17.03 26.85 0.10
N GLY A 78 18.27 26.64 -0.25
CA GLY A 78 19.41 26.91 0.60
C GLY A 78 20.70 26.39 -0.04
N ASN A 79 21.80 26.52 0.66
CA ASN A 79 23.09 25.99 0.23
C ASN A 79 23.75 25.24 1.41
N PRO A 80 23.69 23.90 1.42
CA PRO A 80 22.95 23.05 0.47
C PRO A 80 21.42 23.17 0.65
N PRO A 81 20.62 22.79 -0.36
CA PRO A 81 19.17 22.73 -0.21
C PRO A 81 18.77 21.69 0.83
N GLY A 82 17.59 21.86 1.45
CA GLY A 82 17.02 20.87 2.34
C GLY A 82 16.54 19.62 1.62
N ASP A 83 16.02 18.66 2.35
CA ASP A 83 15.49 17.41 1.82
C ASP A 83 13.96 17.44 1.82
N LEU A 84 13.36 16.66 0.93
CA LEU A 84 11.94 16.38 0.94
C LEU A 84 11.70 15.08 1.70
N LEU A 85 10.83 15.13 2.69
CA LEU A 85 10.41 13.97 3.47
C LEU A 85 8.97 13.62 3.11
N LEU A 86 8.79 12.47 2.47
CA LEU A 86 7.48 11.98 2.07
C LEU A 86 6.99 10.94 3.08
N VAL A 87 5.88 11.24 3.73
CA VAL A 87 5.24 10.34 4.70
C VAL A 87 4.20 9.50 3.96
N VAL A 88 4.41 8.19 3.93
CA VAL A 88 3.52 7.26 3.25
C VAL A 88 2.16 7.18 3.94
N ARG A 89 1.10 7.31 3.17
CA ARG A 89 -0.29 7.07 3.57
C ARG A 89 -0.88 5.99 2.67
N LEU A 90 -1.16 4.83 3.26
CA LEU A 90 -1.80 3.75 2.53
C LEU A 90 -3.27 4.05 2.32
N LEU A 91 -3.71 4.04 1.07
CA LEU A 91 -5.12 4.24 0.73
C LEU A 91 -5.93 3.00 1.10
N PRO A 92 -7.19 3.16 1.54
CA PRO A 92 -8.09 2.03 1.71
C PRO A 92 -8.21 1.24 0.40
N HIS A 93 -8.11 -0.10 0.51
CA HIS A 93 -8.21 -0.97 -0.64
C HIS A 93 -9.63 -1.57 -0.73
N PRO A 94 -10.22 -1.69 -1.93
CA PRO A 94 -11.57 -2.23 -2.08
C PRO A 94 -11.67 -3.74 -1.77
N VAL A 95 -10.56 -4.46 -1.83
CA VAL A 95 -10.52 -5.93 -1.64
C VAL A 95 -9.78 -6.31 -0.37
N PHE A 96 -8.61 -5.72 -0.11
CA PHE A 96 -7.73 -6.15 0.97
C PHE A 96 -7.74 -5.20 2.16
N ARG A 97 -7.74 -5.79 3.35
CA ARG A 97 -7.47 -5.09 4.61
C ARG A 97 -6.11 -5.54 5.12
N LEU A 98 -5.22 -4.61 5.36
CA LEU A 98 -3.88 -4.88 5.91
C LEU A 98 -3.91 -4.78 7.43
N GLU A 99 -3.49 -5.83 8.11
CA GLU A 99 -3.25 -5.87 9.54
C GLU A 99 -1.87 -6.44 9.82
N GLY A 100 -0.95 -5.61 10.28
CA GLY A 100 0.45 -6.00 10.42
C GLY A 100 1.05 -6.36 9.06
N GLN A 101 1.43 -7.62 8.88
CA GLN A 101 1.94 -8.17 7.62
C GLN A 101 0.90 -9.01 6.89
N ASP A 102 -0.24 -9.27 7.51
CA ASP A 102 -1.27 -10.12 6.96
C ASP A 102 -2.32 -9.31 6.20
N LEU A 103 -2.83 -9.90 5.15
CA LEU A 103 -3.93 -9.37 4.38
C LEU A 103 -5.19 -10.18 4.62
N TYR A 104 -6.31 -9.52 4.64
CA TYR A 104 -7.64 -10.10 4.81
C TYR A 104 -8.52 -9.70 3.64
N ALA A 105 -9.23 -10.66 3.08
CA ALA A 105 -10.17 -10.42 2.00
C ALA A 105 -11.32 -11.43 2.05
N THR A 106 -12.39 -11.13 1.33
CA THR A 106 -13.50 -12.05 1.12
C THR A 106 -13.26 -12.83 -0.16
N LEU A 107 -13.53 -14.13 -0.14
CA LEU A 107 -13.50 -15.00 -1.30
C LEU A 107 -14.92 -15.45 -1.62
N ASP A 108 -15.40 -15.04 -2.80
CA ASP A 108 -16.68 -15.50 -3.30
C ASP A 108 -16.56 -16.92 -3.87
N VAL A 109 -17.33 -17.82 -3.32
CA VAL A 109 -17.37 -19.23 -3.74
C VAL A 109 -18.78 -19.56 -4.20
N PRO A 110 -18.97 -19.94 -5.48
CA PRO A 110 -20.28 -20.37 -5.95
C PRO A 110 -20.82 -21.55 -5.14
N ALA A 111 -22.10 -21.52 -4.84
CA ALA A 111 -22.73 -22.54 -4.00
C ALA A 111 -22.44 -23.99 -4.46
N PRO A 112 -22.49 -24.34 -5.74
CA PRO A 112 -22.14 -25.70 -6.19
C PRO A 112 -20.71 -26.10 -5.81
N ILE A 113 -19.77 -25.18 -5.94
CA ILE A 113 -18.36 -25.44 -5.62
C ILE A 113 -18.16 -25.54 -4.10
N ALA A 114 -18.88 -24.75 -3.32
CA ALA A 114 -18.81 -24.86 -1.86
C ALA A 114 -19.28 -26.23 -1.38
N VAL A 115 -20.28 -26.82 -2.04
CA VAL A 115 -20.86 -28.13 -1.67
C VAL A 115 -19.97 -29.29 -2.12
N VAL A 116 -19.60 -29.34 -3.38
CA VAL A 116 -18.88 -30.49 -3.95
C VAL A 116 -17.38 -30.36 -3.91
N GLY A 117 -16.87 -29.16 -3.64
CA GLY A 117 -15.46 -28.86 -3.76
C GLY A 117 -15.08 -28.50 -5.19
N GLY A 118 -13.90 -27.94 -5.33
CA GLY A 118 -13.39 -27.53 -6.63
C GLY A 118 -12.35 -26.43 -6.48
N LYS A 119 -12.15 -25.70 -7.55
CA LYS A 119 -11.16 -24.64 -7.61
C LYS A 119 -11.83 -23.31 -7.96
N VAL A 120 -11.41 -22.25 -7.27
CA VAL A 120 -11.83 -20.88 -7.55
C VAL A 120 -10.60 -19.98 -7.68
N ARG A 121 -10.76 -18.92 -8.43
CA ARG A 121 -9.71 -17.90 -8.59
C ARG A 121 -9.83 -16.88 -7.46
N ALA A 122 -8.73 -16.62 -6.78
CA ALA A 122 -8.62 -15.57 -5.78
C ALA A 122 -7.62 -14.50 -6.25
N MET A 123 -7.89 -13.25 -5.92
CA MET A 123 -6.96 -12.16 -6.21
C MET A 123 -5.93 -12.05 -5.09
N THR A 124 -4.68 -11.83 -5.47
CA THR A 124 -3.59 -11.46 -4.56
C THR A 124 -2.94 -10.17 -5.06
N LEU A 125 -2.07 -9.57 -4.26
CA LEU A 125 -1.29 -8.41 -4.71
C LEU A 125 -0.35 -8.73 -5.87
N GLU A 126 -0.02 -10.00 -6.08
CA GLU A 126 0.82 -10.48 -7.18
C GLU A 126 0.00 -10.98 -8.39
N GLY A 127 -1.30 -10.84 -8.33
CA GLY A 127 -2.21 -11.32 -9.36
C GLY A 127 -3.10 -12.47 -8.89
N PRO A 128 -3.90 -13.05 -9.81
CA PRO A 128 -4.80 -14.13 -9.46
C PRO A 128 -4.06 -15.44 -9.17
N VAL A 129 -4.56 -16.18 -8.21
CA VAL A 129 -4.13 -17.54 -7.91
C VAL A 129 -5.33 -18.47 -7.84
N GLU A 130 -5.10 -19.75 -8.06
CA GLU A 130 -6.12 -20.78 -7.95
C GLU A 130 -6.14 -21.34 -6.53
N VAL A 131 -7.33 -21.38 -5.93
CA VAL A 131 -7.54 -21.88 -4.56
C VAL A 131 -8.41 -23.12 -4.61
N THR A 132 -7.97 -24.16 -3.94
CA THR A 132 -8.75 -25.39 -3.79
C THR A 132 -9.76 -25.23 -2.66
N ILE A 133 -11.02 -25.43 -2.98
CA ILE A 133 -12.15 -25.39 -2.04
C ILE A 133 -12.50 -26.81 -1.64
N PRO A 134 -12.38 -27.18 -0.35
CA PRO A 134 -12.80 -28.49 0.13
C PRO A 134 -14.32 -28.68 -0.03
N PRO A 135 -14.79 -29.93 -0.21
CA PRO A 135 -16.22 -30.19 -0.18
C PRO A 135 -16.87 -29.73 1.12
N ARG A 136 -18.11 -29.28 1.04
CA ARG A 136 -18.91 -28.80 2.18
C ARG A 136 -18.26 -27.63 2.92
N THR A 137 -17.61 -26.75 2.20
CA THR A 137 -17.07 -25.50 2.74
C THR A 137 -18.20 -24.59 3.16
N GLN A 138 -18.18 -24.16 4.41
CA GLN A 138 -19.21 -23.28 4.98
C GLN A 138 -18.85 -21.80 4.77
N ALA A 139 -19.89 -20.97 4.72
CA ALA A 139 -19.71 -19.53 4.77
C ALA A 139 -18.99 -19.11 6.06
N GLY A 140 -18.11 -18.14 5.96
CA GLY A 140 -17.32 -17.67 7.10
C GLY A 140 -16.04 -18.45 7.36
N ARG A 141 -15.83 -19.58 6.68
CA ARG A 141 -14.57 -20.32 6.79
C ARG A 141 -13.41 -19.48 6.30
N LYS A 142 -12.32 -19.48 7.03
CA LYS A 142 -11.08 -18.81 6.65
C LYS A 142 -10.11 -19.75 5.99
N LEU A 143 -9.62 -19.36 4.83
CA LEU A 143 -8.59 -20.07 4.08
C LEU A 143 -7.31 -19.24 4.14
N ARG A 144 -6.20 -19.86 4.48
CA ARG A 144 -4.91 -19.19 4.58
C ARG A 144 -4.07 -19.48 3.34
N LEU A 145 -3.60 -18.41 2.69
CA LEU A 145 -2.62 -18.49 1.62
C LEU A 145 -1.27 -18.01 2.16
N ARG A 146 -0.39 -18.95 2.43
CA ARG A 146 0.93 -18.65 3.01
C ARG A 146 1.78 -17.82 2.06
N GLY A 147 2.44 -16.80 2.63
CA GLY A 147 3.36 -15.95 1.90
C GLY A 147 2.70 -15.01 0.89
N LYS A 148 1.38 -14.85 0.92
CA LYS A 148 0.62 -13.94 0.04
C LYS A 148 0.16 -12.66 0.72
N GLY A 149 0.69 -12.38 1.91
CA GLY A 149 0.48 -11.13 2.62
C GLY A 149 1.43 -10.04 2.18
N PHE A 150 1.65 -9.10 3.08
CA PHE A 150 2.49 -7.94 2.84
C PHE A 150 3.92 -8.17 3.38
N PRO A 151 4.95 -7.61 2.72
CA PRO A 151 6.32 -7.71 3.23
C PRO A 151 6.50 -7.04 4.58
N GLY A 152 7.37 -7.59 5.41
CA GLY A 152 7.72 -7.05 6.70
C GLY A 152 9.09 -7.52 7.19
N PRO A 153 9.51 -7.13 8.41
CA PRO A 153 10.85 -7.41 8.91
C PRO A 153 11.18 -8.90 9.01
N ALA A 154 10.18 -9.73 9.26
CA ALA A 154 10.33 -11.19 9.40
C ALA A 154 10.00 -11.97 8.12
N GLY A 155 9.92 -11.31 6.98
CA GLY A 155 9.51 -11.90 5.71
C GLY A 155 8.09 -11.49 5.33
N ARG A 156 7.46 -12.28 4.46
CA ARG A 156 6.09 -11.98 4.01
C ARG A 156 5.06 -12.53 4.98
N GLY A 157 3.99 -11.76 5.19
CA GLY A 157 2.80 -12.26 5.86
C GLY A 157 1.96 -13.17 4.97
N ASP A 158 0.77 -13.46 5.43
CA ASP A 158 -0.15 -14.36 4.77
C ASP A 158 -1.43 -13.62 4.33
N LEU A 159 -2.13 -14.20 3.39
CA LEU A 159 -3.46 -13.75 2.99
C LEU A 159 -4.52 -14.69 3.59
N TYR A 160 -5.45 -14.13 4.33
CA TYR A 160 -6.60 -14.84 4.88
C TYR A 160 -7.85 -14.49 4.08
N LEU A 161 -8.49 -15.53 3.56
CA LEU A 161 -9.70 -15.40 2.75
C LEU A 161 -10.88 -15.94 3.55
N GLU A 162 -11.86 -15.08 3.80
CA GLU A 162 -13.12 -15.48 4.41
C GLU A 162 -14.13 -15.86 3.32
N VAL A 163 -14.61 -17.08 3.37
CA VAL A 163 -15.53 -17.62 2.36
C VAL A 163 -16.91 -16.96 2.48
N ARG A 164 -17.36 -16.41 1.35
CA ARG A 164 -18.74 -15.98 1.14
C ARG A 164 -19.33 -16.82 0.04
N ILE A 165 -20.42 -17.53 0.33
CA ILE A 165 -21.09 -18.36 -0.65
C ILE A 165 -22.01 -17.50 -1.52
N THR A 166 -21.86 -17.62 -2.82
CA THR A 166 -22.66 -16.86 -3.79
C THR A 166 -23.64 -17.76 -4.53
N ILE A 167 -24.77 -17.15 -4.85
CA ILE A 167 -25.81 -17.76 -5.67
C ILE A 167 -25.81 -17.06 -7.01
N PRO A 168 -25.88 -17.78 -8.14
CA PRO A 168 -25.90 -17.15 -9.45
C PRO A 168 -27.18 -16.31 -9.65
N GLU A 169 -27.00 -15.10 -10.16
CA GLU A 169 -28.14 -14.20 -10.47
C GLU A 169 -28.96 -14.70 -11.67
N ARG A 170 -28.30 -15.40 -12.58
CA ARG A 170 -28.89 -15.95 -13.79
C ARG A 170 -28.63 -17.45 -13.86
N LEU A 171 -29.68 -18.19 -14.16
CA LEU A 171 -29.64 -19.63 -14.33
C LEU A 171 -30.02 -20.00 -15.76
N THR A 172 -29.31 -20.99 -16.31
CA THR A 172 -29.79 -21.66 -17.51
C THR A 172 -31.02 -22.52 -17.17
N PRO A 173 -31.88 -22.85 -18.15
CA PRO A 173 -33.02 -23.76 -17.86
C PRO A 173 -32.60 -25.09 -17.26
N GLU A 174 -31.44 -25.63 -17.66
CA GLU A 174 -30.88 -26.86 -17.13
C GLU A 174 -30.45 -26.71 -15.65
N GLU A 175 -29.73 -25.63 -15.34
CA GLU A 175 -29.33 -25.32 -13.96
C GLU A 175 -30.56 -25.11 -13.07
N GLU A 176 -31.55 -24.39 -13.53
CA GLU A 176 -32.82 -24.19 -12.78
C GLU A 176 -33.50 -25.49 -12.45
N ALA A 177 -33.57 -26.42 -13.40
CA ALA A 177 -34.16 -27.74 -13.18
C ALA A 177 -33.36 -28.53 -12.10
N LEU A 178 -32.04 -28.46 -12.11
CA LEU A 178 -31.21 -29.11 -11.10
C LEU A 178 -31.39 -28.50 -9.70
N TRP A 179 -31.50 -27.19 -9.61
CA TRP A 179 -31.80 -26.52 -8.35
C TRP A 179 -33.18 -26.86 -7.80
N LYS A 180 -34.18 -26.97 -8.64
CA LYS A 180 -35.51 -27.43 -8.21
C LYS A 180 -35.47 -28.83 -7.63
N LYS A 181 -34.74 -29.76 -8.27
CA LYS A 181 -34.54 -31.11 -7.74
C LYS A 181 -33.86 -31.10 -6.40
N LEU A 182 -32.83 -30.28 -6.18
CA LEU A 182 -32.15 -30.12 -4.90
C LEU A 182 -33.12 -29.60 -3.82
N ALA A 183 -33.95 -28.62 -4.16
CA ALA A 183 -34.93 -28.09 -3.22
C ALA A 183 -35.98 -29.19 -2.82
N GLU A 184 -36.43 -29.98 -3.75
CA GLU A 184 -37.32 -31.13 -3.49
C GLU A 184 -36.65 -32.14 -2.57
N ALA A 185 -35.39 -32.49 -2.84
CA ALA A 185 -34.61 -33.38 -2.02
C ALA A 185 -34.39 -32.84 -0.58
N TYR A 186 -34.23 -31.55 -0.43
CA TYR A 186 -34.16 -30.93 0.89
C TYR A 186 -35.44 -31.09 1.71
N TYR A 187 -36.58 -30.83 1.12
CA TYR A 187 -37.88 -30.98 1.78
C TYR A 187 -38.19 -32.47 2.08
N ALA A 188 -37.69 -33.40 1.28
CA ALA A 188 -37.87 -34.79 1.49
C ALA A 188 -37.08 -35.37 2.68
N ARG A 189 -36.14 -34.60 3.26
CA ARG A 189 -35.41 -34.99 4.46
C ARG A 189 -36.22 -34.92 5.73
N ALA A 190 -37.31 -34.18 5.70
CA ALA A 190 -38.15 -33.98 6.89
C ALA A 190 -38.76 -35.28 7.41
#